data_65a0a8256ac85c5696dbb7d6753887f6
#
_entry.id   65a0a8256ac85c5696dbb7d6753887f6
#
_cell.length_a   1.000
_cell.length_b   1.000
_cell.length_c   1.000
_cell.angle_alpha   90.00
_cell.angle_beta   90.00
_cell.angle_gamma   90.00
#
_symmetry.space_group_name_H-M   'P 1'
#
loop_
_entity.id
_entity.type
_entity.pdbx_description
1 polymer ?
#
loop_
_entity_poly.entity_id
_entity_poly.type
_entity_poly.pdbx_seq_one_letter_code
_entity_poly.pdbx_strand_id
1 'polypeptide(L)'
;MATASCALIAGGYWLHCYKTDAQALNFYCRADTFNVANDRELGMALSVYSEGEQIALDYQFIDKGLTAGWVKLSGNLNRLDVANMDYKLHVNQAEVELDSVSDWALTDISTIINYAEETIEFGHSVVLDISVVLMEADKGYAVLRFCPGNSVWVCEF
;
A
#
# COMPACT_ATOMS: atom_id res chain seq x y z
N MET A 1 11.82 -12.09 -53.75
CA MET A 1 10.80 -12.45 -52.72
C MET A 1 11.41 -12.55 -51.28
N ALA A 2 12.13 -11.54 -50.80
CA ALA A 2 12.82 -11.59 -49.50
C ALA A 2 12.48 -10.40 -48.58
N THR A 3 11.54 -9.53 -48.95
CA THR A 3 11.24 -8.29 -48.19
C THR A 3 10.04 -8.40 -47.25
N ALA A 4 9.25 -9.47 -47.31
CA ALA A 4 8.06 -9.63 -46.44
C ALA A 4 8.36 -10.22 -45.06
N SER A 5 9.47 -10.97 -44.91
CA SER A 5 9.80 -11.65 -43.64
C SER A 5 10.35 -10.70 -42.53
N CYS A 6 11.03 -9.60 -42.90
CA CYS A 6 11.59 -8.67 -41.92
C CYS A 6 10.53 -7.79 -41.22
N ALA A 7 9.42 -7.49 -41.91
CA ALA A 7 8.36 -6.66 -41.37
C ALA A 7 7.57 -7.34 -40.21
N LEU A 8 7.41 -8.67 -40.29
CA LEU A 8 6.71 -9.43 -39.26
C LEU A 8 7.52 -9.59 -37.95
N ILE A 9 8.85 -9.66 -38.07
CA ILE A 9 9.72 -9.77 -36.88
C ILE A 9 9.81 -8.42 -36.15
N ALA A 10 9.89 -7.31 -36.92
CA ALA A 10 9.89 -5.96 -36.29
C ALA A 10 8.56 -5.61 -35.64
N GLY A 11 7.43 -6.02 -36.23
CA GLY A 11 6.09 -5.83 -35.61
C GLY A 11 5.87 -6.63 -34.32
N GLY A 12 6.40 -7.87 -34.27
CA GLY A 12 6.35 -8.71 -33.09
C GLY A 12 7.19 -8.16 -31.92
N TYR A 13 8.35 -7.60 -32.23
CA TYR A 13 9.23 -6.97 -31.23
C TYR A 13 8.63 -5.68 -30.67
N TRP A 14 7.95 -4.89 -31.50
CA TRP A 14 7.26 -3.67 -31.09
C TRP A 14 6.07 -3.94 -30.17
N LEU A 15 5.30 -4.98 -30.46
CA LEU A 15 4.18 -5.40 -29.60
C LEU A 15 4.64 -6.00 -28.27
N HIS A 16 5.82 -6.58 -28.20
CA HIS A 16 6.38 -7.13 -26.97
C HIS A 16 6.99 -6.05 -26.05
N CYS A 17 7.53 -4.97 -26.64
CA CYS A 17 8.03 -3.83 -25.85
C CYS A 17 6.90 -2.91 -25.31
N TYR A 18 5.67 -3.02 -25.81
CA TYR A 18 4.52 -2.23 -25.33
C TYR A 18 3.72 -2.89 -24.20
N LYS A 19 4.04 -4.11 -23.81
CA LYS A 19 3.67 -4.58 -22.48
C LYS A 19 4.61 -3.89 -21.50
N THR A 20 4.27 -2.66 -21.15
CA THR A 20 4.78 -2.04 -19.92
C THR A 20 4.30 -2.97 -18.81
N ASP A 21 5.19 -3.82 -18.31
CA ASP A 21 4.94 -4.54 -17.07
C ASP A 21 4.52 -3.47 -16.07
N ALA A 22 3.26 -3.51 -15.65
CA ALA A 22 2.82 -2.72 -14.52
C ALA A 22 3.74 -3.13 -13.38
N GLN A 23 4.70 -2.27 -13.04
CA GLN A 23 5.68 -2.57 -12.00
C GLN A 23 4.89 -2.90 -10.75
N ALA A 24 4.99 -4.15 -10.30
CA ALA A 24 4.42 -4.58 -9.05
C ALA A 24 5.05 -3.69 -7.95
N LEU A 25 4.21 -2.99 -7.19
CA LEU A 25 4.66 -2.26 -6.01
C LEU A 25 4.65 -3.25 -4.85
N ASN A 26 5.82 -3.54 -4.33
CA ASN A 26 5.97 -4.39 -3.15
C ASN A 26 6.79 -3.61 -2.14
N PHE A 27 6.13 -3.13 -1.09
CA PHE A 27 6.78 -2.42 0.00
C PHE A 27 6.45 -3.09 1.32
N TYR A 28 7.46 -3.19 2.17
CA TYR A 28 7.29 -3.61 3.55
C TYR A 28 7.72 -2.46 4.47
N CYS A 29 6.77 -1.93 5.22
CA CYS A 29 6.95 -0.76 6.04
C CYS A 29 6.82 -1.10 7.52
N ARG A 30 7.58 -0.39 8.38
CA ARG A 30 7.46 -0.48 9.83
C ARG A 30 7.30 0.89 10.43
N ALA A 31 6.51 0.97 11.46
CA ALA A 31 6.39 2.15 12.32
C ALA A 31 6.16 1.69 13.75
N ASP A 32 6.65 2.48 14.70
CA ASP A 32 6.42 2.27 16.11
C ASP A 32 5.72 3.51 16.66
N THR A 33 4.59 3.30 17.34
CA THR A 33 3.88 4.37 18.03
C THR A 33 4.14 4.22 19.53
N PHE A 34 4.62 5.28 20.14
CA PHE A 34 4.92 5.29 21.59
C PHE A 34 3.95 6.18 22.33
N ASN A 35 3.21 5.61 23.28
CA ASN A 35 2.32 6.36 24.16
C ASN A 35 3.05 6.76 25.44
N VAL A 36 3.48 8.03 25.50
CA VAL A 36 4.26 8.59 26.62
C VAL A 36 3.51 8.54 27.96
N ALA A 37 2.18 8.63 27.93
CA ALA A 37 1.38 8.65 29.16
C ALA A 37 1.33 7.29 29.88
N ASN A 38 1.45 6.21 29.12
CA ASN A 38 1.29 4.84 29.64
C ASN A 38 2.57 4.00 29.53
N ASP A 39 3.66 4.58 29.02
CA ASP A 39 4.93 3.86 28.73
C ASP A 39 4.69 2.58 27.91
N ARG A 40 3.86 2.71 26.87
CA ARG A 40 3.46 1.61 26.00
C ARG A 40 3.84 1.89 24.57
N GLU A 41 4.30 0.85 23.90
CA GLU A 41 4.69 0.84 22.51
C GLU A 41 3.76 -0.07 21.72
N LEU A 42 3.31 0.40 20.56
CA LEU A 42 2.62 -0.38 19.56
C LEU A 42 3.47 -0.39 18.29
N GLY A 43 3.96 -1.55 17.93
CA GLY A 43 4.59 -1.78 16.64
C GLY A 43 3.52 -1.90 15.55
N MET A 44 3.78 -1.33 14.41
CA MET A 44 2.95 -1.47 13.22
C MET A 44 3.80 -1.92 12.05
N ALA A 45 3.32 -2.92 11.31
CA ALA A 45 3.85 -3.31 10.03
C ALA A 45 2.79 -3.07 8.95
N LEU A 46 3.21 -2.58 7.79
CA LEU A 46 2.38 -2.40 6.63
C LEU A 46 3.04 -3.06 5.43
N SER A 47 2.34 -4.01 4.83
CA SER A 47 2.72 -4.56 3.54
C SER A 47 1.85 -3.95 2.46
N VAL A 48 2.49 -3.39 1.43
CA VAL A 48 1.83 -2.86 0.23
C VAL A 48 2.17 -3.80 -0.91
N TYR A 49 1.16 -4.37 -1.51
CA TYR A 49 1.31 -5.30 -2.64
C TYR A 49 0.40 -4.88 -3.78
N SER A 50 0.95 -4.79 -5.00
CA SER A 50 0.13 -4.55 -6.19
C SER A 50 0.41 -5.56 -7.29
N GLU A 51 -0.64 -5.97 -7.99
CA GLU A 51 -0.58 -6.80 -9.19
C GLU A 51 -1.50 -6.20 -10.26
N GLY A 52 -0.89 -5.62 -11.29
CA GLY A 52 -1.62 -4.86 -12.30
C GLY A 52 -2.29 -3.62 -11.71
N GLU A 53 -3.62 -3.55 -11.80
CA GLU A 53 -4.42 -2.47 -11.22
C GLU A 53 -4.95 -2.79 -9.80
N GLN A 54 -4.74 -4.00 -9.32
CA GLN A 54 -5.15 -4.40 -7.97
C GLN A 54 -4.06 -4.03 -6.96
N ILE A 55 -4.47 -3.56 -5.79
CA ILE A 55 -3.58 -3.26 -4.68
C ILE A 55 -4.19 -3.75 -3.37
N ALA A 56 -3.33 -4.25 -2.49
CA ALA A 56 -3.66 -4.60 -1.12
C ALA A 56 -2.71 -3.90 -0.14
N LEU A 57 -3.28 -3.42 0.96
CA LEU A 57 -2.60 -2.88 2.12
C LEU A 57 -2.90 -3.80 3.29
N ASP A 58 -1.89 -4.44 3.87
CA ASP A 58 -2.01 -5.32 5.04
C ASP A 58 -1.32 -4.65 6.24
N TYR A 59 -2.12 -4.10 7.15
CA TYR A 59 -1.66 -3.50 8.40
C TYR A 59 -1.69 -4.56 9.50
N GLN A 60 -0.56 -4.77 10.16
CA GLN A 60 -0.43 -5.66 11.31
C GLN A 60 -0.05 -4.85 12.54
N PHE A 61 -0.75 -5.08 13.65
CA PHE A 61 -0.52 -4.42 14.93
C PHE A 61 0.18 -5.38 15.88
N ILE A 62 1.29 -4.93 16.46
CA ILE A 62 2.19 -5.75 17.27
C ILE A 62 2.27 -5.14 18.67
N ASP A 63 1.70 -5.82 19.65
CA ASP A 63 1.82 -5.46 21.07
C ASP A 63 2.76 -6.46 21.75
N LYS A 64 3.81 -5.95 22.40
CA LYS A 64 4.82 -6.77 23.11
C LYS A 64 5.42 -7.89 22.26
N GLY A 65 5.61 -7.64 20.97
CA GLY A 65 6.22 -8.60 20.04
C GLY A 65 5.27 -9.70 19.53
N LEU A 66 3.98 -9.62 19.85
CA LEU A 66 2.94 -10.54 19.36
C LEU A 66 1.96 -9.78 18.47
N THR A 67 1.50 -10.43 17.41
CA THR A 67 0.42 -9.87 16.58
C THR A 67 -0.85 -9.76 17.42
N ALA A 68 -1.32 -8.54 17.60
CA ALA A 68 -2.51 -8.22 18.38
C ALA A 68 -3.75 -8.05 17.52
N GLY A 69 -3.58 -7.75 16.23
CA GLY A 69 -4.65 -7.60 15.27
C GLY A 69 -4.14 -7.21 13.90
N TRP A 70 -5.05 -7.12 12.95
CA TRP A 70 -4.74 -6.71 11.59
C TRP A 70 -5.93 -6.03 10.89
N VAL A 71 -5.62 -5.21 9.89
CA VAL A 71 -6.59 -4.61 8.96
C VAL A 71 -6.06 -4.80 7.55
N LYS A 72 -6.86 -5.38 6.67
CA LYS A 72 -6.57 -5.49 5.24
C LYS A 72 -7.51 -4.62 4.45
N LEU A 73 -6.94 -3.79 3.59
CA LEU A 73 -7.65 -2.95 2.64
C LEU A 73 -7.23 -3.36 1.24
N SER A 74 -8.18 -3.59 0.36
CA SER A 74 -7.87 -3.91 -1.04
C SER A 74 -8.78 -3.15 -2.01
N GLY A 75 -8.30 -2.98 -3.23
CA GLY A 75 -9.02 -2.24 -4.24
C GLY A 75 -8.23 -1.99 -5.51
N ASN A 76 -8.60 -0.94 -6.24
CA ASN A 76 -8.01 -0.60 -7.52
C ASN A 76 -7.02 0.56 -7.38
N LEU A 77 -5.83 0.37 -7.96
CA LEU A 77 -4.79 1.39 -8.02
C LEU A 77 -4.90 2.17 -9.32
N ASN A 78 -5.13 3.46 -9.24
CA ASN A 78 -5.03 4.37 -10.35
C ASN A 78 -3.74 5.18 -10.24
N ARG A 79 -2.96 5.20 -11.31
CA ARG A 79 -1.75 6.01 -11.37
C ARG A 79 -2.15 7.43 -11.75
N LEU A 80 -1.91 8.42 -10.86
CA LEU A 80 -2.22 9.82 -11.13
C LEU A 80 -1.09 10.53 -11.86
N ASP A 81 0.12 10.42 -11.34
CA ASP A 81 1.31 11.05 -11.88
C ASP A 81 2.52 10.13 -11.73
N VAL A 82 2.97 9.59 -12.86
CA VAL A 82 4.12 8.67 -12.90
C VAL A 82 5.43 9.42 -12.60
N ALA A 83 5.52 10.68 -12.97
CA ALA A 83 6.75 11.46 -12.77
C ALA A 83 6.98 11.79 -11.29
N ASN A 84 5.89 12.01 -10.53
CA ASN A 84 5.93 12.28 -9.10
C ASN A 84 5.67 11.06 -8.24
N MET A 85 5.42 9.89 -8.84
CA MET A 85 5.09 8.64 -8.15
C MET A 85 3.90 8.81 -7.19
N ASP A 86 2.87 9.54 -7.63
CA ASP A 86 1.62 9.70 -6.90
C ASP A 86 0.58 8.71 -7.41
N TYR A 87 -0.08 8.01 -6.50
CA TYR A 87 -1.04 6.97 -6.78
C TYR A 87 -2.33 7.22 -6.00
N LYS A 88 -3.44 6.86 -6.61
CA LYS A 88 -4.76 6.88 -5.98
C LYS A 88 -5.29 5.46 -5.86
N LEU A 89 -5.55 5.05 -4.63
CA LEU A 89 -6.15 3.77 -4.30
C LEU A 89 -7.64 3.95 -4.01
N HIS A 90 -8.50 3.23 -4.73
CA HIS A 90 -9.91 3.11 -4.43
C HIS A 90 -10.13 1.80 -3.68
N VAL A 91 -10.22 1.88 -2.35
CA VAL A 91 -10.52 0.74 -1.47
C VAL A 91 -11.98 0.36 -1.66
N ASN A 92 -12.24 -0.90 -1.98
CA ASN A 92 -13.58 -1.45 -2.16
C ASN A 92 -13.81 -2.73 -1.36
N GLN A 93 -12.79 -3.24 -0.70
CA GLN A 93 -12.86 -4.39 0.20
C GLN A 93 -12.02 -4.12 1.44
N ALA A 94 -12.53 -4.51 2.59
CA ALA A 94 -11.84 -4.43 3.86
C ALA A 94 -12.12 -5.66 4.72
N GLU A 95 -11.11 -6.08 5.48
CA GLU A 95 -11.20 -7.14 6.48
C GLU A 95 -10.50 -6.66 7.75
N VAL A 96 -11.07 -6.96 8.92
CA VAL A 96 -10.58 -6.45 10.22
C VAL A 96 -10.63 -7.55 11.26
N GLU A 97 -9.54 -7.68 12.04
CA GLU A 97 -9.46 -8.51 13.24
C GLU A 97 -8.66 -7.74 14.31
N LEU A 98 -9.32 -7.29 15.37
CA LEU A 98 -8.75 -6.43 16.40
C LEU A 98 -8.97 -6.95 17.83
N ASP A 99 -9.35 -8.21 17.97
CA ASP A 99 -9.79 -8.80 19.26
C ASP A 99 -8.74 -8.69 20.38
N SER A 100 -7.47 -8.62 20.03
CA SER A 100 -6.35 -8.55 20.98
C SER A 100 -5.71 -7.16 21.06
N VAL A 101 -6.22 -6.18 20.32
CA VAL A 101 -5.72 -4.80 20.35
C VAL A 101 -6.29 -4.08 21.53
N SER A 102 -5.42 -3.46 22.33
CA SER A 102 -5.83 -2.73 23.53
C SER A 102 -6.49 -1.39 23.18
N ASP A 103 -7.46 -0.94 24.00
CA ASP A 103 -8.25 0.28 23.77
C ASP A 103 -7.39 1.54 23.53
N TRP A 104 -6.23 1.65 24.18
CA TRP A 104 -5.34 2.79 23.95
C TRP A 104 -4.72 2.80 22.56
N ALA A 105 -4.41 1.62 22.02
CA ALA A 105 -3.85 1.46 20.69
C ALA A 105 -4.89 1.72 19.59
N LEU A 106 -6.17 1.38 19.84
CA LEU A 106 -7.27 1.65 18.90
C LEU A 106 -7.40 3.13 18.55
N THR A 107 -7.06 4.02 19.50
CA THR A 107 -7.07 5.47 19.23
C THR A 107 -6.01 5.87 18.20
N ASP A 108 -4.80 5.30 18.30
CA ASP A 108 -3.68 5.62 17.42
C ASP A 108 -3.88 5.10 15.98
N ILE A 109 -4.61 3.98 15.86
CA ILE A 109 -4.92 3.37 14.55
C ILE A 109 -6.33 3.68 14.05
N SER A 110 -7.07 4.58 14.72
CA SER A 110 -8.47 4.89 14.43
C SER A 110 -8.73 5.28 12.98
N THR A 111 -7.81 6.00 12.33
CA THR A 111 -7.96 6.38 10.92
C THR A 111 -8.01 5.16 9.99
N ILE A 112 -7.18 4.14 10.26
CA ILE A 112 -7.14 2.90 9.47
C ILE A 112 -8.42 2.10 9.70
N ILE A 113 -8.86 2.02 10.97
CA ILE A 113 -10.10 1.34 11.35
C ILE A 113 -11.30 1.99 10.67
N ASN A 114 -11.42 3.31 10.72
CA ASN A 114 -12.52 4.05 10.11
C ASN A 114 -12.62 3.79 8.60
N TYR A 115 -11.50 3.70 7.88
CA TYR A 115 -11.52 3.34 6.45
C TYR A 115 -12.07 1.94 6.21
N ALA A 116 -11.69 0.99 7.06
CA ALA A 116 -12.20 -0.36 6.97
C ALA A 116 -13.72 -0.42 7.28
N GLU A 117 -14.16 0.24 8.34
CA GLU A 117 -15.57 0.31 8.75
C GLU A 117 -16.43 0.96 7.66
N GLU A 118 -16.02 2.12 7.10
CA GLU A 118 -16.73 2.77 6.00
C GLU A 118 -16.91 1.84 4.80
N THR A 119 -15.88 1.05 4.50
CA THR A 119 -15.92 0.10 3.37
C THR A 119 -16.85 -1.08 3.66
N ILE A 120 -16.78 -1.64 4.89
CA ILE A 120 -17.56 -2.83 5.28
C ILE A 120 -19.03 -2.48 5.49
N GLU A 121 -19.33 -1.43 6.26
CA GLU A 121 -20.69 -1.12 6.69
C GLU A 121 -21.53 -0.47 5.59
N PHE A 122 -20.92 0.44 4.82
CA PHE A 122 -21.65 1.25 3.86
C PHE A 122 -21.42 0.84 2.40
N GLY A 123 -20.46 -0.05 2.15
CA GLY A 123 -20.06 -0.42 0.79
C GLY A 123 -19.50 0.77 -0.01
N HIS A 124 -19.08 1.83 0.67
CA HIS A 124 -18.51 3.01 0.05
C HIS A 124 -17.05 2.75 -0.32
N SER A 125 -16.67 3.16 -1.51
CA SER A 125 -15.26 3.17 -1.89
C SER A 125 -14.55 4.32 -1.19
N VAL A 126 -13.60 3.99 -0.32
CA VAL A 126 -12.71 4.96 0.32
C VAL A 126 -11.55 5.26 -0.61
N VAL A 127 -11.16 6.52 -0.73
CA VAL A 127 -10.05 6.94 -1.58
C VAL A 127 -8.85 7.30 -0.72
N LEU A 128 -7.73 6.62 -0.97
CA LEU A 128 -6.42 6.92 -0.37
C LEU A 128 -5.46 7.40 -1.44
N ASP A 129 -4.77 8.51 -1.17
CA ASP A 129 -3.66 8.97 -2.00
C ASP A 129 -2.35 8.47 -1.38
N ILE A 130 -1.50 7.86 -2.21
CA ILE A 130 -0.20 7.34 -1.82
C ILE A 130 0.86 8.09 -2.62
N SER A 131 1.77 8.78 -1.94
CA SER A 131 2.88 9.48 -2.58
C SER A 131 4.20 8.87 -2.14
N VAL A 132 5.10 8.59 -3.08
CA VAL A 132 6.49 8.25 -2.79
C VAL A 132 7.26 9.55 -2.62
N VAL A 133 7.52 9.92 -1.35
CA VAL A 133 8.19 11.18 -1.00
C VAL A 133 9.69 11.12 -1.25
N LEU A 134 10.28 9.95 -1.03
CA LEU A 134 11.69 9.69 -1.24
C LEU A 134 11.86 8.23 -1.68
N MET A 135 12.78 7.98 -2.60
CA MET A 135 13.18 6.63 -3.02
C MET A 135 14.69 6.57 -3.16
N GLU A 136 15.31 5.69 -2.41
CA GLU A 136 16.76 5.42 -2.44
C GLU A 136 16.97 3.99 -2.94
N ALA A 137 16.92 3.82 -4.26
CA ALA A 137 16.97 2.49 -4.88
C ALA A 137 18.26 1.72 -4.54
N ASP A 138 19.39 2.41 -4.44
CA ASP A 138 20.69 1.81 -4.09
C ASP A 138 20.71 1.26 -2.65
N LYS A 139 19.84 1.77 -1.78
CA LYS A 139 19.73 1.38 -0.38
C LYS A 139 18.52 0.49 -0.11
N GLY A 140 17.65 0.27 -1.11
CA GLY A 140 16.48 -0.60 -1.00
C GLY A 140 15.37 -0.06 -0.10
N TYR A 141 15.21 1.28 0.03
CA TYR A 141 14.14 1.85 0.82
C TYR A 141 13.42 3.01 0.13
N ALA A 142 12.18 3.22 0.53
CA ALA A 142 11.35 4.35 0.13
C ALA A 142 10.63 4.94 1.33
N VAL A 143 10.24 6.21 1.21
CA VAL A 143 9.37 6.90 2.17
C VAL A 143 8.03 7.13 1.49
N LEU A 144 6.97 6.53 2.02
CA LEU A 144 5.61 6.65 1.54
C LEU A 144 4.80 7.57 2.46
N ARG A 145 3.96 8.40 1.86
CA ARG A 145 2.97 9.21 2.56
C ARG A 145 1.57 8.81 2.11
N PHE A 146 0.68 8.62 3.07
CA PHE A 146 -0.73 8.29 2.83
C PHE A 146 -1.62 9.48 3.23
N CYS A 147 -2.56 9.85 2.36
CA CYS A 147 -3.56 10.88 2.58
C CYS A 147 -4.98 10.30 2.33
N PRO A 148 -5.99 10.73 3.11
CA PRO A 148 -5.94 11.61 4.27
C PRO A 148 -5.25 10.94 5.48
N GLY A 149 -4.94 11.68 6.52
CA GLY A 149 -4.26 11.16 7.72
C GLY A 149 -2.78 11.54 7.81
N ASN A 150 -2.14 11.88 6.68
CA ASN A 150 -0.73 12.31 6.59
C ASN A 150 0.27 11.35 7.29
N SER A 151 -0.04 10.06 7.32
CA SER A 151 0.89 9.09 7.86
C SER A 151 2.09 8.91 6.92
N VAL A 152 3.27 8.85 7.50
CA VAL A 152 4.54 8.69 6.78
C VAL A 152 5.19 7.39 7.24
N TRP A 153 5.58 6.56 6.27
CA TRP A 153 6.14 5.24 6.49
C TRP A 153 7.48 5.10 5.80
N VAL A 154 8.44 4.50 6.50
CA VAL A 154 9.70 4.06 5.88
C VAL A 154 9.54 2.60 5.49
N CYS A 155 9.77 2.30 4.23
CA CYS A 155 9.47 1.02 3.62
C CYS A 155 10.71 0.45 2.93
N GLU A 156 10.90 -0.86 3.02
CA GLU A 156 11.86 -1.64 2.24
C GLU A 156 11.17 -2.22 0.99
N PHE A 157 11.91 -2.46 -0.09
CA PHE A 157 11.40 -3.05 -1.34
C PHE A 157 12.46 -3.90 -2.05
#